data_1115d58fa9b443f582d3cbbe5e3f39d7
#
_entry.id   1115d58fa9b443f582d3cbbe5e3f39d7
#
_cell.length_a   1.000
_cell.length_b   1.000
_cell.length_c   1.000
_cell.angle_alpha   90.00
_cell.angle_beta   90.00
_cell.angle_gamma   90.00
#
_symmetry.space_group_name_H-M   'P 1'
#
loop_
_entity.id
_entity.type
_entity.pdbx_description
1 polymer ?
#
loop_
_entity_poly.entity_id
_entity_poly.type
_entity_poly.pdbx_seq_one_letter_code
_entity_poly.pdbx_strand_id
1 'polypeptide(L)'
;MKSFSAVQSGDELIQLAYEALERPSAWQELLDGIVRLTHRTQGLLSIVYPGQPIYSVQVSSGAPPEALREYAVRWRGEDIWATRVDPFNVPVGKLLLSQEICPDEILEASDYYRQFLARYRWHYGAGVRLSTQAHQIAVLSVTGPKEHGPLNGVHVTLLNRVIPHLCRAVRIHEAMADLRQQSAAAIQSASRPDDGVVLTSAEGHVLYSNAAAGRIIDQADGLCLRGPYLVACDPADQRNLEDAIRNAAVISAGASAVPVRLPIRRGSAGLPYLVLVQPGSPIDPSLMSLTTPTALVTLIDPTQVPAIIDIGMLRQVFHLSVAEARLAEQLVAGLTPKGAAQTSGVTISTIRTQLRSLFAKTGCSRQSELVKLALRMAGR
;
A
#
# COMPACT_ATOMS: atom_id res chain seq x y z
N MET A 1 36.79 0.80 -0.24
CA MET A 1 36.22 1.96 0.42
C MET A 1 36.32 3.14 -0.53
N LYS A 2 35.23 3.50 -1.25
CA LYS A 2 35.18 4.75 -2.02
C LYS A 2 34.96 5.90 -1.03
N SER A 3 35.87 6.85 -0.97
CA SER A 3 35.71 8.11 -0.25
C SER A 3 34.46 8.80 -0.78
N PHE A 4 33.39 8.88 0.03
CA PHE A 4 32.23 9.70 -0.30
C PHE A 4 32.68 11.16 -0.27
N SER A 5 32.78 11.77 -1.45
CA SER A 5 33.01 13.21 -1.57
C SER A 5 31.82 13.92 -0.90
N ALA A 6 32.12 14.81 0.06
CA ALA A 6 31.06 15.54 0.76
C ALA A 6 30.38 16.49 -0.22
N VAL A 7 29.03 16.48 -0.28
CA VAL A 7 28.21 17.41 -1.10
C VAL A 7 28.62 18.86 -0.82
N GLN A 8 28.98 19.62 -1.85
CA GLN A 8 29.54 20.98 -1.71
C GLN A 8 28.69 22.06 -2.39
N SER A 9 27.66 21.67 -3.16
CA SER A 9 26.88 22.63 -3.94
C SER A 9 25.39 22.24 -4.07
N GLY A 10 24.57 23.23 -4.43
CA GLY A 10 23.17 23.00 -4.76
C GLY A 10 22.95 22.13 -5.99
N ASP A 11 23.90 22.12 -6.94
CA ASP A 11 23.83 21.29 -8.14
C ASP A 11 24.01 19.80 -7.79
N GLU A 12 24.91 19.49 -6.87
CA GLU A 12 25.08 18.13 -6.36
C GLU A 12 23.83 17.66 -5.61
N LEU A 13 23.14 18.53 -4.85
CA LEU A 13 21.86 18.19 -4.24
C LEU A 13 20.78 17.87 -5.29
N ILE A 14 20.72 18.64 -6.37
CA ILE A 14 19.79 18.38 -7.49
C ILE A 14 20.12 17.05 -8.15
N GLN A 15 21.39 16.76 -8.40
CA GLN A 15 21.80 15.48 -8.96
C GLN A 15 21.40 14.31 -8.05
N LEU A 16 21.68 14.41 -6.76
CA LEU A 16 21.29 13.38 -5.77
C LEU A 16 19.77 13.16 -5.71
N ALA A 17 18.97 14.23 -5.86
CA ALA A 17 17.50 14.10 -5.90
C ALA A 17 17.03 13.21 -7.06
N TYR A 18 17.67 13.28 -8.23
CA TYR A 18 17.33 12.42 -9.37
C TYR A 18 18.00 11.04 -9.27
N GLU A 19 19.22 10.95 -8.76
CA GLU A 19 19.86 9.66 -8.49
C GLU A 19 19.07 8.82 -7.50
N ALA A 20 18.38 9.45 -6.55
CA ALA A 20 17.56 8.77 -5.56
C ALA A 20 16.37 8.01 -6.16
N LEU A 21 16.01 8.25 -7.42
CA LEU A 21 15.00 7.48 -8.16
C LEU A 21 15.51 6.07 -8.50
N GLU A 22 16.82 5.91 -8.67
CA GLU A 22 17.46 4.64 -9.03
C GLU A 22 18.26 4.05 -7.86
N ARG A 23 18.83 4.90 -7.01
CA ARG A 23 19.70 4.55 -5.88
C ARG A 23 19.14 5.14 -4.57
N PRO A 24 18.34 4.39 -3.81
CA PRO A 24 17.64 4.88 -2.62
C PRO A 24 18.55 5.48 -1.54
N SER A 25 19.79 5.00 -1.40
CA SER A 25 20.74 5.59 -0.46
C SER A 25 21.06 7.06 -0.76
N ALA A 26 20.82 7.54 -2.00
CA ALA A 26 21.01 8.93 -2.37
C ALA A 26 20.06 9.89 -1.62
N TRP A 27 18.90 9.42 -1.16
CA TRP A 27 18.02 10.22 -0.28
C TRP A 27 18.71 10.61 1.03
N GLN A 28 19.47 9.68 1.62
CA GLN A 28 20.24 9.97 2.85
C GLN A 28 21.35 10.98 2.56
N GLU A 29 22.12 10.77 1.49
CA GLU A 29 23.21 11.66 1.08
C GLU A 29 22.70 13.06 0.77
N LEU A 30 21.55 13.15 0.10
CA LEU A 30 20.86 14.40 -0.20
C LEU A 30 20.47 15.14 1.09
N LEU A 31 19.82 14.45 2.04
CA LEU A 31 19.38 15.06 3.30
C LEU A 31 20.57 15.51 4.14
N ASP A 32 21.64 14.70 4.23
CA ASP A 32 22.88 15.05 4.91
C ASP A 32 23.54 16.29 4.26
N GLY A 33 23.47 16.38 2.94
CA GLY A 33 23.95 17.53 2.17
C GLY A 33 23.13 18.80 2.47
N ILE A 34 21.82 18.71 2.49
CA ILE A 34 20.92 19.84 2.84
C ILE A 34 21.22 20.34 4.26
N VAL A 35 21.27 19.44 5.24
CA VAL A 35 21.57 19.77 6.65
C VAL A 35 22.90 20.51 6.76
N ARG A 36 23.92 20.02 6.10
CA ARG A 36 25.27 20.61 6.13
C ARG A 36 25.31 21.99 5.45
N LEU A 37 24.79 22.10 4.23
CA LEU A 37 24.83 23.35 3.46
C LEU A 37 23.93 24.45 4.04
N THR A 38 22.95 24.09 4.85
CA THR A 38 22.10 25.04 5.58
C THR A 38 22.59 25.32 7.01
N HIS A 39 23.73 24.74 7.42
CA HIS A 39 24.25 24.81 8.78
C HIS A 39 23.21 24.41 9.84
N ARG A 40 22.36 23.43 9.52
CA ARG A 40 21.43 22.83 10.49
C ARG A 40 22.05 21.61 11.15
N THR A 41 21.44 21.13 12.21
CA THR A 41 21.92 19.95 12.95
C THR A 41 21.02 18.74 12.77
N GLN A 42 19.84 18.94 12.21
CA GLN A 42 18.86 17.90 12.01
C GLN A 42 18.07 18.15 10.73
N GLY A 43 17.73 17.07 10.04
CA GLY A 43 16.83 17.04 8.90
C GLY A 43 15.95 15.80 8.91
N LEU A 44 14.74 15.94 8.43
CA LEU A 44 13.78 14.85 8.27
C LEU A 44 13.11 14.95 6.90
N LEU A 45 13.02 13.82 6.21
CA LEU A 45 12.10 13.63 5.11
C LEU A 45 11.02 12.65 5.60
N SER A 46 9.79 13.13 5.74
CA SER A 46 8.69 12.40 6.36
C SER A 46 7.50 12.29 5.42
N ILE A 47 6.74 11.21 5.58
CA ILE A 47 5.39 11.10 5.02
C ILE A 47 4.38 11.28 6.15
N VAL A 48 3.42 12.17 5.93
CA VAL A 48 2.33 12.49 6.86
C VAL A 48 1.04 11.91 6.31
N TYR A 49 0.31 11.16 7.14
CA TYR A 49 -1.00 10.60 6.79
C TYR A 49 -2.09 11.42 7.45
N PRO A 50 -3.00 12.06 6.67
CA PRO A 50 -4.09 12.85 7.21
C PRO A 50 -5.01 12.03 8.13
N GLY A 51 -5.36 12.62 9.26
CA GLY A 51 -6.27 11.97 10.20
C GLY A 51 -5.69 10.79 10.97
N GLN A 52 -4.42 10.45 10.71
CA GLN A 52 -3.73 9.40 11.44
C GLN A 52 -2.69 9.95 12.40
N PRO A 53 -2.51 9.30 13.56
CA PRO A 53 -1.50 9.72 14.50
C PRO A 53 -0.07 9.33 14.09
N ILE A 54 0.21 8.89 12.89
CA ILE A 54 1.52 8.32 12.52
C ILE A 54 2.20 9.15 11.43
N TYR A 55 3.34 9.78 11.75
CA TYR A 55 4.33 10.20 10.77
C TYR A 55 5.23 8.99 10.47
N SER A 56 5.38 8.63 9.24
CA SER A 56 6.46 7.77 8.82
C SER A 56 7.66 8.65 8.49
N VAL A 57 8.68 8.63 9.33
CA VAL A 57 9.96 9.23 8.98
C VAL A 57 10.66 8.29 8.02
N GLN A 58 10.91 8.75 6.83
CA GLN A 58 11.52 7.93 5.78
C GLN A 58 13.04 8.03 5.81
N VAL A 59 13.56 9.25 5.98
CA VAL A 59 14.99 9.53 6.06
C VAL A 59 15.23 10.57 7.15
N SER A 60 16.28 10.40 7.95
CA SER A 60 16.65 11.36 8.99
C SER A 60 18.16 11.62 8.98
N SER A 61 18.55 12.86 9.24
CA SER A 61 19.94 13.28 9.39
C SER A 61 20.09 14.01 10.72
N GLY A 62 21.06 13.61 11.53
CA GLY A 62 21.39 14.26 12.80
C GLY A 62 20.35 14.15 13.93
N ALA A 63 19.20 13.56 13.71
CA ALA A 63 18.19 13.34 14.74
C ALA A 63 18.46 12.01 15.48
N PRO A 64 18.61 12.03 16.83
CA PRO A 64 18.75 10.79 17.59
C PRO A 64 17.48 9.93 17.50
N PRO A 65 17.60 8.58 17.42
CA PRO A 65 16.45 7.70 17.31
C PRO A 65 15.45 7.83 18.46
N GLU A 66 15.92 8.14 19.67
CA GLU A 66 15.08 8.40 20.84
C GLU A 66 14.25 9.67 20.67
N ALA A 67 14.78 10.73 20.07
CA ALA A 67 14.03 11.94 19.79
C ALA A 67 12.90 11.69 18.78
N LEU A 68 13.15 10.90 17.75
CA LEU A 68 12.12 10.53 16.76
C LEU A 68 11.00 9.71 17.40
N ARG A 69 11.34 8.76 18.27
CA ARG A 69 10.34 7.97 19.00
C ARG A 69 9.54 8.82 19.98
N GLU A 70 10.20 9.70 20.74
CA GLU A 70 9.54 10.59 21.68
C GLU A 70 8.60 11.56 20.95
N TYR A 71 9.02 12.13 19.84
CA TYR A 71 8.18 12.98 19.01
C TYR A 71 6.93 12.23 18.54
N ALA A 72 7.09 11.04 17.99
CA ALA A 72 5.97 10.26 17.45
C ALA A 72 4.92 9.89 18.50
N VAL A 73 5.35 9.61 19.74
CA VAL A 73 4.45 9.15 20.82
C VAL A 73 3.82 10.31 21.57
N ARG A 74 4.58 11.39 21.84
CA ARG A 74 4.13 12.44 22.77
C ARG A 74 3.88 13.79 22.08
N TRP A 75 4.82 14.28 21.28
CA TRP A 75 4.85 15.70 20.93
C TRP A 75 4.12 16.08 19.65
N ARG A 76 3.83 15.13 18.84
CA ARG A 76 3.24 15.34 17.53
C ARG A 76 1.94 16.17 17.54
N GLY A 77 1.05 15.94 18.50
CA GLY A 77 -0.19 16.73 18.66
C GLY A 77 0.05 18.09 19.31
N GLU A 78 1.21 18.31 19.89
CA GLU A 78 1.62 19.51 20.63
C GLU A 78 2.70 20.31 19.88
N ASP A 79 3.15 19.84 18.71
CA ASP A 79 4.10 20.55 17.87
C ASP A 79 3.49 21.88 17.40
N ILE A 80 4.02 22.97 17.96
CA ILE A 80 3.48 24.30 17.75
C ILE A 80 3.65 24.78 16.30
N TRP A 81 4.62 24.24 15.56
CA TRP A 81 4.77 24.54 14.13
C TRP A 81 3.74 23.76 13.30
N ALA A 82 3.60 22.47 13.58
CA ALA A 82 2.64 21.63 12.85
C ALA A 82 1.18 21.99 13.13
N THR A 83 0.86 22.38 14.38
CA THR A 83 -0.53 22.77 14.77
C THR A 83 -0.95 24.12 14.24
N ARG A 84 0.00 25.01 13.89
CA ARG A 84 -0.27 26.34 13.33
C ARG A 84 -0.30 26.38 11.80
N VAL A 85 0.15 25.31 11.18
CA VAL A 85 0.18 25.17 9.72
C VAL A 85 -0.75 24.03 9.33
N ASP A 86 -1.78 24.35 8.54
CA ASP A 86 -2.54 23.31 7.87
C ASP A 86 -1.71 22.80 6.67
N PRO A 87 -1.11 21.59 6.77
CA PRO A 87 -0.23 21.10 5.74
C PRO A 87 -0.96 20.86 4.40
N PHE A 88 -2.30 20.84 4.40
CA PHE A 88 -3.09 20.69 3.18
C PHE A 88 -3.29 22.00 2.43
N ASN A 89 -3.27 23.13 3.14
CA ASN A 89 -3.44 24.45 2.56
C ASN A 89 -2.12 25.14 2.16
N VAL A 90 -0.96 24.60 2.58
CA VAL A 90 0.32 25.12 2.11
C VAL A 90 0.60 24.67 0.68
N PRO A 91 0.90 25.57 -0.26
CA PRO A 91 1.28 25.19 -1.62
C PRO A 91 2.52 24.28 -1.64
N VAL A 92 2.50 23.27 -2.54
CA VAL A 92 3.67 22.41 -2.77
C VAL A 92 4.86 23.26 -3.18
N GLY A 93 6.02 23.01 -2.60
CA GLY A 93 7.26 23.73 -2.87
C GLY A 93 7.40 25.06 -2.15
N LYS A 94 6.42 25.50 -1.35
CA LYS A 94 6.54 26.72 -0.55
C LYS A 94 7.39 26.44 0.70
N LEU A 95 8.55 27.07 0.79
CA LEU A 95 9.39 27.03 1.99
C LEU A 95 8.75 27.89 3.09
N LEU A 96 8.57 27.33 4.27
CA LEU A 96 8.08 28.01 5.46
C LEU A 96 9.22 28.06 6.49
N LEU A 97 9.49 29.23 7.04
CA LEU A 97 10.48 29.41 8.09
C LEU A 97 9.83 29.35 9.45
N SER A 98 10.46 28.72 10.44
CA SER A 98 9.89 28.52 11.77
C SER A 98 9.48 29.82 12.45
N GLN A 99 10.26 30.90 12.31
CA GLN A 99 9.97 32.22 12.87
C GLN A 99 8.79 32.92 12.18
N GLU A 100 8.45 32.55 10.95
CA GLU A 100 7.25 33.05 10.25
C GLU A 100 5.97 32.36 10.74
N ILE A 101 6.11 31.11 11.20
CA ILE A 101 5.00 30.29 11.71
C ILE A 101 4.72 30.64 13.17
N CYS A 102 5.77 30.81 13.97
CA CYS A 102 5.69 31.02 15.41
C CYS A 102 6.80 31.96 15.88
N PRO A 103 6.47 33.14 16.46
CA PRO A 103 7.45 34.01 17.10
C PRO A 103 8.21 33.31 18.23
N ASP A 104 9.46 33.72 18.47
CA ASP A 104 10.36 33.08 19.44
C ASP A 104 9.78 33.09 20.86
N GLU A 105 9.11 34.18 21.26
CA GLU A 105 8.52 34.32 22.60
C GLU A 105 7.43 33.27 22.83
N ILE A 106 6.64 32.97 21.78
CA ILE A 106 5.57 31.97 21.86
C ILE A 106 6.16 30.56 21.82
N LEU A 107 7.17 30.33 20.97
CA LEU A 107 7.87 29.06 20.90
C LEU A 107 8.50 28.70 22.24
N GLU A 108 9.29 29.61 22.81
CA GLU A 108 10.03 29.41 24.06
C GLU A 108 9.11 29.26 25.28
N ALA A 109 7.91 29.84 25.26
CA ALA A 109 6.90 29.66 26.28
C ALA A 109 6.18 28.30 26.21
N SER A 110 6.27 27.58 25.12
CA SER A 110 5.59 26.30 24.92
C SER A 110 6.25 25.14 25.67
N ASP A 111 5.44 24.17 26.11
CA ASP A 111 5.95 22.95 26.70
C ASP A 111 6.73 22.10 25.69
N TYR A 112 6.31 22.12 24.41
CA TYR A 112 7.01 21.48 23.32
C TYR A 112 8.46 21.95 23.20
N TYR A 113 8.70 23.27 23.29
CA TYR A 113 10.06 23.80 23.28
C TYR A 113 10.82 23.42 24.55
N ARG A 114 10.28 23.73 25.73
CA ARG A 114 10.97 23.56 27.02
C ARG A 114 11.34 22.12 27.34
N GLN A 115 10.45 21.18 27.03
CA GLN A 115 10.61 19.77 27.40
C GLN A 115 11.24 18.94 26.29
N PHE A 116 11.14 19.36 25.04
CA PHE A 116 11.61 18.59 23.89
C PHE A 116 12.66 19.32 23.07
N LEU A 117 12.32 20.40 22.36
CA LEU A 117 13.22 21.03 21.41
C LEU A 117 14.52 21.54 22.06
N ALA A 118 14.42 22.20 23.23
CA ALA A 118 15.56 22.75 23.98
C ALA A 118 16.56 21.66 24.36
N ARG A 119 16.10 20.46 24.73
CA ARG A 119 16.94 19.32 25.10
C ARG A 119 17.83 18.86 23.94
N TYR A 120 17.33 18.94 22.72
CA TYR A 120 18.08 18.59 21.51
C TYR A 120 18.73 19.81 20.85
N ARG A 121 18.61 21.00 21.47
CA ARG A 121 19.10 22.28 20.93
C ARG A 121 18.50 22.62 19.57
N TRP A 122 17.24 22.31 19.37
CA TRP A 122 16.49 22.65 18.18
C TRP A 122 15.66 23.91 18.41
N HIS A 123 15.82 24.91 17.54
CA HIS A 123 15.15 26.20 17.70
C HIS A 123 14.67 26.76 16.37
N TYR A 124 15.59 27.06 15.45
CA TYR A 124 15.23 27.58 14.14
C TYR A 124 15.22 26.49 13.10
N GLY A 125 14.16 26.49 12.27
CA GLY A 125 14.02 25.51 11.20
C GLY A 125 13.27 26.06 9.99
N ALA A 126 13.12 25.18 9.03
CA ALA A 126 12.27 25.39 7.87
C ALA A 126 11.64 24.06 7.48
N GLY A 127 10.43 24.17 6.90
CA GLY A 127 9.69 23.04 6.36
C GLY A 127 9.19 23.34 4.96
N VAL A 128 9.06 22.31 4.15
CA VAL A 128 8.47 22.40 2.82
C VAL A 128 7.66 21.16 2.50
N ARG A 129 6.46 21.36 1.97
CA ARG A 129 5.66 20.29 1.40
C ARG A 129 6.18 19.95 0.01
N LEU A 130 6.61 18.69 -0.21
CA LEU A 130 7.19 18.25 -1.47
C LEU A 130 6.16 17.64 -2.42
N SER A 131 5.15 16.97 -1.88
CA SER A 131 4.03 16.45 -2.67
C SER A 131 2.76 16.28 -1.83
N THR A 132 1.64 16.04 -2.51
CA THR A 132 0.36 15.68 -1.91
C THR A 132 -0.29 14.61 -2.77
N GLN A 133 -0.52 13.46 -2.17
CA GLN A 133 -1.41 12.43 -2.70
C GLN A 133 -2.71 12.42 -1.87
N ALA A 134 -3.72 11.71 -2.34
CA ALA A 134 -5.04 11.69 -1.68
C ALA A 134 -4.98 11.25 -0.20
N HIS A 135 -3.97 10.46 0.16
CA HIS A 135 -3.86 9.83 1.49
C HIS A 135 -2.54 10.13 2.21
N GLN A 136 -1.61 10.91 1.61
CA GLN A 136 -0.32 11.22 2.23
C GLN A 136 0.27 12.55 1.75
N ILE A 137 1.14 13.14 2.56
CA ILE A 137 1.88 14.35 2.24
C ILE A 137 3.37 14.10 2.51
N ALA A 138 4.23 14.34 1.53
CA ALA A 138 5.67 14.31 1.74
C ALA A 138 6.16 15.69 2.24
N VAL A 139 6.89 15.70 3.35
CA VAL A 139 7.44 16.91 3.99
C VAL A 139 8.93 16.74 4.22
N LEU A 140 9.70 17.74 3.81
CA LEU A 140 11.09 17.92 4.23
C LEU A 140 11.14 19.01 5.29
N SER A 141 11.84 18.76 6.38
CA SER A 141 12.14 19.77 7.40
C SER A 141 13.61 19.73 7.80
N VAL A 142 14.13 20.88 8.18
CA VAL A 142 15.48 21.04 8.74
C VAL A 142 15.39 21.91 9.98
N THR A 143 16.20 21.60 11.00
CA THR A 143 16.19 22.35 12.26
C THR A 143 17.60 22.45 12.80
N GLY A 144 17.90 23.55 13.50
CA GLY A 144 19.19 23.78 14.12
C GLY A 144 19.11 24.63 15.38
N PRO A 145 20.23 24.83 16.06
CA PRO A 145 20.29 25.49 17.34
C PRO A 145 20.07 27.00 17.22
N LYS A 146 19.67 27.62 18.34
CA LYS A 146 19.40 29.07 18.44
C LYS A 146 20.62 29.92 18.05
N GLU A 147 21.79 29.43 18.40
CA GLU A 147 23.09 30.11 18.16
C GLU A 147 23.42 30.27 16.67
N HIS A 148 22.91 29.37 15.83
CA HIS A 148 23.09 29.49 14.38
C HIS A 148 22.14 30.51 13.76
N GLY A 149 21.21 31.07 14.53
CA GLY A 149 20.19 31.98 14.04
C GLY A 149 19.20 31.34 13.04
N PRO A 150 18.25 32.10 12.55
CA PRO A 150 17.34 31.67 11.50
C PRO A 150 18.10 31.42 10.17
N LEU A 151 17.45 30.71 9.23
CA LEU A 151 18.00 30.56 7.87
C LEU A 151 18.13 31.93 7.21
N ASN A 152 19.34 32.26 6.76
CA ASN A 152 19.62 33.51 6.08
C ASN A 152 19.29 33.43 4.57
N GLY A 153 19.40 34.59 3.88
CA GLY A 153 19.08 34.67 2.46
C GLY A 153 19.86 33.72 1.55
N VAL A 154 21.09 33.35 1.91
CA VAL A 154 21.89 32.38 1.14
C VAL A 154 21.29 31.00 1.26
N HIS A 155 20.92 30.57 2.48
CA HIS A 155 20.28 29.27 2.73
C HIS A 155 18.89 29.20 2.07
N VAL A 156 18.10 30.27 2.17
CA VAL A 156 16.79 30.34 1.52
C VAL A 156 16.91 30.27 0.00
N THR A 157 17.89 30.96 -0.58
CA THR A 157 18.16 30.92 -2.03
C THR A 157 18.58 29.51 -2.46
N LEU A 158 19.46 28.86 -1.71
CA LEU A 158 19.87 27.47 -1.96
C LEU A 158 18.65 26.54 -1.95
N LEU A 159 17.84 26.59 -0.89
CA LEU A 159 16.67 25.73 -0.74
C LEU A 159 15.64 25.98 -1.84
N ASN A 160 15.34 27.24 -2.15
CA ASN A 160 14.39 27.59 -3.21
C ASN A 160 14.86 27.14 -4.60
N ARG A 161 16.16 27.02 -4.83
CA ARG A 161 16.70 26.44 -6.06
C ARG A 161 16.53 24.92 -6.11
N VAL A 162 16.70 24.22 -4.99
CA VAL A 162 16.67 22.74 -4.90
C VAL A 162 15.25 22.20 -4.79
N ILE A 163 14.36 22.89 -4.06
CA ILE A 163 12.99 22.45 -3.77
C ILE A 163 12.18 22.03 -5.01
N PRO A 164 12.15 22.76 -6.13
CA PRO A 164 11.40 22.35 -7.31
C PRO A 164 11.84 20.99 -7.86
N HIS A 165 13.13 20.67 -7.76
CA HIS A 165 13.70 19.39 -8.17
C HIS A 165 13.33 18.27 -7.18
N LEU A 166 13.34 18.56 -5.87
CA LEU A 166 12.85 17.63 -4.84
C LEU A 166 11.39 17.30 -5.04
N CYS A 167 10.54 18.30 -5.28
CA CYS A 167 9.11 18.07 -5.56
C CYS A 167 8.90 17.18 -6.78
N ARG A 168 9.72 17.39 -7.84
CA ARG A 168 9.66 16.55 -9.04
C ARG A 168 10.13 15.13 -8.76
N ALA A 169 11.26 14.95 -8.08
CA ALA A 169 11.83 13.65 -7.76
C ALA A 169 10.87 12.84 -6.86
N VAL A 170 10.33 13.44 -5.80
CA VAL A 170 9.36 12.80 -4.91
C VAL A 170 8.11 12.37 -5.70
N ARG A 171 7.56 13.24 -6.54
CA ARG A 171 6.38 12.91 -7.36
C ARG A 171 6.64 11.76 -8.34
N ILE A 172 7.82 11.72 -8.99
CA ILE A 172 8.20 10.61 -9.88
C ILE A 172 8.32 9.32 -9.06
N HIS A 173 8.99 9.39 -7.91
CA HIS A 173 9.16 8.26 -6.99
C HIS A 173 7.80 7.66 -6.56
N GLU A 174 6.87 8.52 -6.13
CA GLU A 174 5.50 8.13 -5.75
C GLU A 174 4.77 7.46 -6.94
N ALA A 175 4.80 8.07 -8.13
CA ALA A 175 4.16 7.50 -9.31
C ALA A 175 4.77 6.14 -9.72
N MET A 176 6.08 5.97 -9.60
CA MET A 176 6.75 4.69 -9.85
C MET A 176 6.36 3.64 -8.80
N ALA A 177 6.24 4.02 -7.53
CA ALA A 177 5.79 3.14 -6.46
C ALA A 177 4.35 2.66 -6.71
N ASP A 178 3.44 3.57 -7.05
CA ASP A 178 2.04 3.24 -7.38
C ASP A 178 1.94 2.27 -8.57
N LEU A 179 2.67 2.52 -9.66
CA LEU A 179 2.69 1.63 -10.83
C LEU A 179 3.24 0.24 -10.49
N ARG A 180 4.29 0.17 -9.67
CA ARG A 180 4.86 -1.11 -9.21
C ARG A 180 3.89 -1.87 -8.33
N GLN A 181 3.19 -1.19 -7.42
CA GLN A 181 2.17 -1.81 -6.57
C GLN A 181 0.99 -2.35 -7.40
N GLN A 182 0.50 -1.59 -8.36
CA GLN A 182 -0.54 -2.03 -9.29
C GLN A 182 -0.09 -3.25 -10.12
N SER A 183 1.14 -3.24 -10.62
CA SER A 183 1.72 -4.36 -11.38
C SER A 183 1.87 -5.61 -10.51
N ALA A 184 2.34 -5.48 -9.27
CA ALA A 184 2.46 -6.61 -8.35
C ALA A 184 1.10 -7.19 -7.97
N ALA A 185 0.11 -6.34 -7.70
CA ALA A 185 -1.27 -6.76 -7.45
C ALA A 185 -1.87 -7.47 -8.67
N ALA A 186 -1.62 -6.96 -9.88
CA ALA A 186 -2.08 -7.58 -11.13
C ALA A 186 -1.44 -8.96 -11.37
N ILE A 187 -0.14 -9.11 -11.13
CA ILE A 187 0.57 -10.39 -11.27
C ILE A 187 0.06 -11.42 -10.25
N GLN A 188 -0.20 -11.00 -9.02
CA GLN A 188 -0.72 -11.91 -7.98
C GLN A 188 -2.21 -12.24 -8.19
N SER A 189 -2.99 -11.34 -8.78
CA SER A 189 -4.40 -11.59 -9.12
C SER A 189 -4.59 -12.40 -10.40
N ALA A 190 -3.58 -12.48 -11.27
CA ALA A 190 -3.62 -13.30 -12.48
C ALA A 190 -3.76 -14.82 -12.18
N SER A 191 -3.57 -15.24 -10.93
CA SER A 191 -3.73 -16.63 -10.52
C SER A 191 -5.19 -17.08 -10.43
N ARG A 192 -6.14 -16.18 -10.12
CA ARG A 192 -7.59 -16.43 -10.10
C ARG A 192 -8.35 -15.10 -10.27
N PRO A 193 -9.03 -14.90 -11.38
CA PRO A 193 -9.76 -13.66 -11.67
C PRO A 193 -10.88 -13.34 -10.67
N ASP A 194 -11.37 -14.34 -9.94
CA ASP A 194 -12.49 -14.22 -9.01
C ASP A 194 -12.07 -13.91 -7.57
N ASP A 195 -10.78 -14.03 -7.26
CA ASP A 195 -10.28 -13.69 -5.93
C ASP A 195 -10.23 -12.16 -5.77
N GLY A 196 -10.79 -11.66 -4.66
CA GLY A 196 -10.67 -10.25 -4.28
C GLY A 196 -9.23 -9.95 -3.84
N VAL A 197 -8.63 -8.91 -4.40
CA VAL A 197 -7.28 -8.47 -4.02
C VAL A 197 -7.36 -7.06 -3.49
N VAL A 198 -6.84 -6.86 -2.28
CA VAL A 198 -6.75 -5.56 -1.61
C VAL A 198 -5.31 -5.35 -1.16
N LEU A 199 -4.72 -4.22 -1.52
CA LEU A 199 -3.45 -3.75 -0.96
C LEU A 199 -3.77 -2.74 0.13
N THR A 200 -3.17 -2.91 1.31
CA THR A 200 -3.40 -2.02 2.45
C THR A 200 -2.09 -1.46 3.00
N SER A 201 -2.15 -0.31 3.70
CA SER A 201 -1.09 0.10 4.62
C SER A 201 -1.06 -0.81 5.85
N ALA A 202 -0.06 -0.63 6.72
CA ALA A 202 0.06 -1.34 8.00
C ALA A 202 -1.15 -1.11 8.94
N GLU A 203 -1.87 -0.01 8.76
CA GLU A 203 -3.06 0.37 9.53
C GLU A 203 -4.37 -0.10 8.88
N GLY A 204 -4.30 -0.82 7.75
CA GLY A 204 -5.47 -1.31 7.04
C GLY A 204 -6.11 -0.31 6.08
N HIS A 205 -5.46 0.84 5.80
CA HIS A 205 -5.92 1.79 4.78
C HIS A 205 -5.80 1.16 3.39
N VAL A 206 -6.89 1.12 2.65
CA VAL A 206 -6.93 0.52 1.30
C VAL A 206 -6.22 1.44 0.31
N LEU A 207 -5.16 0.94 -0.28
CA LEU A 207 -4.35 1.62 -1.30
C LEU A 207 -4.77 1.19 -2.72
N TYR A 208 -5.22 -0.06 -2.86
CA TYR A 208 -5.71 -0.63 -4.10
C TYR A 208 -6.73 -1.74 -3.80
N SER A 209 -7.73 -1.88 -4.64
CA SER A 209 -8.63 -3.04 -4.66
C SER A 209 -9.02 -3.37 -6.10
N ASN A 210 -9.11 -4.68 -6.42
CA ASN A 210 -9.65 -5.11 -7.70
C ASN A 210 -11.19 -5.17 -7.68
N ALA A 211 -11.81 -5.36 -8.85
CA ALA A 211 -13.26 -5.42 -8.96
C ALA A 211 -13.89 -6.58 -8.17
N ALA A 212 -13.18 -7.70 -7.98
CA ALA A 212 -13.67 -8.83 -7.18
C ALA A 212 -13.71 -8.48 -5.70
N ALA A 213 -12.67 -7.81 -5.17
CA ALA A 213 -12.67 -7.29 -3.80
C ALA A 213 -13.80 -6.27 -3.58
N GLY A 214 -14.01 -5.35 -4.54
CA GLY A 214 -15.10 -4.39 -4.49
C GLY A 214 -16.46 -5.10 -4.31
N ARG A 215 -16.76 -6.12 -5.12
CA ARG A 215 -18.01 -6.89 -4.99
C ARG A 215 -18.20 -7.55 -3.62
N ILE A 216 -17.12 -8.08 -3.01
CA ILE A 216 -17.17 -8.70 -1.68
C ILE A 216 -17.41 -7.63 -0.60
N ILE A 217 -16.69 -6.53 -0.69
CA ILE A 217 -16.74 -5.42 0.27
C ILE A 217 -18.10 -4.71 0.22
N ASP A 218 -18.64 -4.49 -0.98
CA ASP A 218 -19.93 -3.81 -1.19
C ASP A 218 -21.12 -4.60 -0.62
N GLN A 219 -20.98 -5.93 -0.49
CA GLN A 219 -21.99 -6.76 0.17
C GLN A 219 -22.10 -6.49 1.67
N ALA A 220 -21.06 -5.94 2.28
CA ALA A 220 -20.95 -5.66 3.71
C ALA A 220 -21.31 -6.88 4.60
N ASP A 221 -21.10 -8.08 4.09
CA ASP A 221 -21.43 -9.35 4.75
C ASP A 221 -20.15 -10.00 5.31
N GLY A 222 -19.68 -9.50 6.44
CA GLY A 222 -18.47 -9.95 7.11
C GLY A 222 -17.25 -9.05 6.89
N LEU A 223 -17.11 -8.43 5.71
CA LEU A 223 -16.10 -7.44 5.38
C LEU A 223 -16.75 -6.19 4.80
N CYS A 224 -16.26 -5.02 5.18
CA CYS A 224 -16.72 -3.73 4.63
C CYS A 224 -15.61 -2.68 4.67
N LEU A 225 -15.87 -1.50 4.11
CA LEU A 225 -15.04 -0.32 4.34
C LEU A 225 -15.67 0.55 5.43
N ARG A 226 -14.82 1.01 6.36
CA ARG A 226 -15.16 2.07 7.29
C ARG A 226 -14.27 3.27 6.98
N GLY A 227 -14.83 4.23 6.25
CA GLY A 227 -14.01 5.25 5.59
C GLY A 227 -13.06 4.58 4.59
N PRO A 228 -11.76 4.87 4.63
CA PRO A 228 -10.79 4.26 3.72
C PRO A 228 -10.22 2.92 4.24
N TYR A 229 -10.72 2.37 5.35
CA TYR A 229 -10.14 1.20 6.01
C TYR A 229 -10.93 -0.06 5.72
N LEU A 230 -10.20 -1.16 5.41
CA LEU A 230 -10.76 -2.49 5.33
C LEU A 230 -11.02 -3.01 6.75
N VAL A 231 -12.27 -3.33 7.06
CA VAL A 231 -12.67 -3.81 8.39
C VAL A 231 -13.51 -5.07 8.30
N ALA A 232 -13.35 -5.96 9.30
CA ALA A 232 -14.25 -7.07 9.51
C ALA A 232 -15.42 -6.64 10.44
N CYS A 233 -16.62 -7.12 10.15
CA CYS A 233 -17.82 -6.76 10.90
C CYS A 233 -17.82 -7.35 12.32
N ASP A 234 -17.25 -8.54 12.50
CA ASP A 234 -17.10 -9.17 13.81
C ASP A 234 -15.87 -8.63 14.56
N PRO A 235 -16.00 -8.22 15.85
CA PRO A 235 -14.89 -7.62 16.60
C PRO A 235 -13.68 -8.55 16.83
N ALA A 236 -13.90 -9.88 16.88
CA ALA A 236 -12.78 -10.82 17.04
C ALA A 236 -12.04 -11.00 15.71
N ASP A 237 -12.77 -11.09 14.60
CA ASP A 237 -12.20 -11.18 13.26
C ASP A 237 -11.47 -9.88 12.91
N GLN A 238 -12.00 -8.71 13.34
CA GLN A 238 -11.36 -7.42 13.15
C GLN A 238 -9.97 -7.36 13.81
N ARG A 239 -9.84 -7.79 15.05
CA ARG A 239 -8.54 -7.82 15.74
C ARG A 239 -7.54 -8.72 15.04
N ASN A 240 -7.98 -9.91 14.62
CA ASN A 240 -7.13 -10.86 13.89
C ASN A 240 -6.68 -10.28 12.54
N LEU A 241 -7.58 -9.60 11.83
CA LEU A 241 -7.28 -8.95 10.55
C LEU A 241 -6.27 -7.80 10.69
N GLU A 242 -6.49 -6.93 11.67
CA GLU A 242 -5.57 -5.81 11.98
C GLU A 242 -4.17 -6.30 12.33
N ASP A 243 -4.08 -7.31 13.20
CA ASP A 243 -2.80 -7.89 13.61
C ASP A 243 -2.08 -8.56 12.43
N ALA A 244 -2.83 -9.30 11.59
CA ALA A 244 -2.26 -9.94 10.41
C ALA A 244 -1.75 -8.90 9.40
N ILE A 245 -2.52 -7.84 9.12
CA ILE A 245 -2.12 -6.75 8.21
C ILE A 245 -0.88 -6.04 8.75
N ARG A 246 -0.88 -5.65 10.03
CA ARG A 246 0.26 -4.97 10.66
C ARG A 246 1.52 -5.82 10.61
N ASN A 247 1.43 -7.08 10.99
CA ASN A 247 2.56 -8.00 10.97
C ASN A 247 3.09 -8.24 9.55
N ALA A 248 2.21 -8.45 8.59
CA ALA A 248 2.59 -8.64 7.19
C ALA A 248 3.30 -7.40 6.62
N ALA A 249 2.81 -6.20 6.94
CA ALA A 249 3.43 -4.95 6.49
C ALA A 249 4.84 -4.75 7.08
N VAL A 250 5.07 -5.12 8.35
CA VAL A 250 6.38 -4.98 9.02
C VAL A 250 7.42 -5.96 8.46
N ILE A 251 7.01 -7.16 8.03
CA ILE A 251 7.92 -8.22 7.56
C ILE A 251 8.46 -7.94 6.13
N SER A 252 8.07 -6.86 5.49
CA SER A 252 8.38 -6.53 4.08
C SER A 252 9.86 -6.57 3.67
N ALA A 253 10.80 -6.85 4.57
CA ALA A 253 12.24 -6.85 4.32
C ALA A 253 12.84 -8.26 4.28
N GLY A 254 12.60 -9.02 3.22
CA GLY A 254 13.52 -10.11 2.83
C GLY A 254 13.29 -11.50 3.46
N ALA A 255 12.26 -11.71 4.26
CA ALA A 255 11.90 -13.03 4.76
C ALA A 255 10.73 -13.61 3.94
N SER A 256 10.86 -14.86 3.50
CA SER A 256 9.77 -15.63 2.91
C SER A 256 8.68 -15.83 3.96
N ALA A 257 7.72 -14.91 4.04
CA ALA A 257 6.63 -15.00 5.00
C ALA A 257 5.55 -15.96 4.49
N VAL A 258 5.20 -16.93 5.31
CA VAL A 258 4.03 -17.79 5.03
C VAL A 258 2.77 -16.94 5.18
N PRO A 259 1.87 -16.93 4.16
CA PRO A 259 0.62 -16.18 4.26
C PRO A 259 -0.20 -16.58 5.50
N VAL A 260 -0.66 -15.58 6.25
CA VAL A 260 -1.61 -15.80 7.35
C VAL A 260 -2.99 -16.05 6.75
N ARG A 261 -3.65 -17.12 7.20
CA ARG A 261 -4.98 -17.49 6.73
C ARG A 261 -6.01 -17.25 7.84
N LEU A 262 -7.01 -16.44 7.54
CA LEU A 262 -8.05 -16.04 8.50
C LEU A 262 -9.43 -16.39 7.92
N PRO A 263 -10.27 -17.11 8.65
CA PRO A 263 -11.68 -17.17 8.33
C PRO A 263 -12.36 -15.90 8.85
N ILE A 264 -13.07 -15.20 7.98
CA ILE A 264 -13.89 -14.02 8.35
C ILE A 264 -15.34 -14.42 8.28
N ARG A 265 -16.02 -14.37 9.41
CA ARG A 265 -17.44 -14.75 9.54
C ARG A 265 -18.33 -13.80 8.77
N ARG A 266 -19.36 -14.36 8.15
CA ARG A 266 -20.41 -13.60 7.47
C ARG A 266 -21.57 -13.36 8.42
N GLY A 267 -22.26 -12.23 8.29
CA GLY A 267 -23.50 -11.95 9.01
C GLY A 267 -24.65 -12.82 8.51
N SER A 268 -24.63 -13.19 7.22
CA SER A 268 -25.49 -14.22 6.65
C SER A 268 -25.04 -15.62 7.08
N ALA A 269 -25.94 -16.62 6.99
CA ALA A 269 -25.64 -18.03 7.30
C ALA A 269 -24.70 -18.70 6.27
N GLY A 270 -23.90 -17.91 5.51
CA GLY A 270 -22.97 -18.39 4.50
C GLY A 270 -21.66 -18.95 5.07
N LEU A 271 -20.90 -19.64 4.22
CA LEU A 271 -19.53 -20.03 4.56
C LEU A 271 -18.67 -18.78 4.79
N PRO A 272 -17.74 -18.81 5.78
CA PRO A 272 -16.86 -17.67 6.03
C PRO A 272 -15.99 -17.38 4.81
N TYR A 273 -15.64 -16.12 4.60
CA TYR A 273 -14.60 -15.77 3.65
C TYR A 273 -13.26 -16.32 4.14
N LEU A 274 -12.44 -16.82 3.21
CA LEU A 274 -11.05 -17.13 3.51
C LEU A 274 -10.21 -15.91 3.11
N VAL A 275 -9.58 -15.29 4.09
CA VAL A 275 -8.70 -14.14 3.89
C VAL A 275 -7.26 -14.58 4.05
N LEU A 276 -6.44 -14.33 3.02
CA LEU A 276 -5.00 -14.53 3.08
C LEU A 276 -4.32 -13.18 3.19
N VAL A 277 -3.48 -13.02 4.20
CA VAL A 277 -2.69 -11.80 4.41
C VAL A 277 -1.22 -12.15 4.28
N GLN A 278 -0.54 -11.45 3.41
CA GLN A 278 0.89 -11.63 3.17
C GLN A 278 1.57 -10.27 3.00
N PRO A 279 2.91 -10.18 3.16
CA PRO A 279 3.63 -8.95 2.87
C PRO A 279 3.27 -8.44 1.47
N GLY A 280 2.89 -7.17 1.38
CA GLY A 280 2.84 -6.49 0.11
C GLY A 280 4.27 -6.40 -0.37
N SER A 281 4.65 -7.12 -1.42
CA SER A 281 6.04 -7.19 -1.87
C SER A 281 6.64 -5.80 -2.00
N PRO A 282 7.74 -5.52 -1.30
CA PRO A 282 8.63 -4.48 -1.73
C PRO A 282 9.19 -4.96 -3.06
N ILE A 283 8.86 -4.29 -4.13
CA ILE A 283 9.35 -4.62 -5.47
C ILE A 283 10.86 -4.46 -5.54
N ASP A 284 11.42 -3.69 -4.61
CA ASP A 284 12.84 -3.54 -4.43
C ASP A 284 13.15 -3.25 -2.94
N PRO A 285 13.89 -4.13 -2.24
CA PRO A 285 14.32 -3.87 -0.85
C PRO A 285 15.15 -2.59 -0.70
N SER A 286 15.80 -2.14 -1.78
CA SER A 286 16.61 -0.92 -1.79
C SER A 286 15.77 0.36 -1.82
N LEU A 287 14.48 0.27 -2.16
CA LEU A 287 13.52 1.40 -2.18
C LEU A 287 12.78 1.60 -0.86
N MET A 288 13.11 0.86 0.20
CA MET A 288 12.41 0.89 1.49
C MET A 288 12.41 2.26 2.20
N SER A 289 13.23 3.21 1.75
CA SER A 289 13.32 4.53 2.39
C SER A 289 12.09 5.41 2.22
N LEU A 290 11.28 5.20 1.17
CA LEU A 290 10.12 6.06 0.87
C LEU A 290 8.81 5.29 0.61
N THR A 291 8.82 3.97 0.71
CA THR A 291 7.59 3.17 0.52
C THR A 291 6.92 2.85 1.84
N THR A 292 5.64 3.08 1.91
CA THR A 292 4.80 2.67 3.06
C THR A 292 4.84 1.15 3.20
N PRO A 293 5.06 0.61 4.41
CA PRO A 293 4.87 -0.81 4.66
C PRO A 293 3.46 -1.24 4.26
N THR A 294 3.36 -2.26 3.40
CA THR A 294 2.08 -2.70 2.85
C THR A 294 1.82 -4.17 3.10
N ALA A 295 0.55 -4.53 3.19
CA ALA A 295 0.08 -5.90 3.21
C ALA A 295 -0.81 -6.18 2.00
N LEU A 296 -0.65 -7.34 1.39
CA LEU A 296 -1.55 -7.84 0.37
C LEU A 296 -2.57 -8.76 1.04
N VAL A 297 -3.85 -8.42 0.86
CA VAL A 297 -4.99 -9.14 1.41
C VAL A 297 -5.76 -9.75 0.26
N THR A 298 -5.79 -11.09 0.19
CA THR A 298 -6.58 -11.83 -0.80
C THR A 298 -7.86 -12.32 -0.15
N LEU A 299 -9.00 -11.97 -0.73
CA LEU A 299 -10.34 -12.31 -0.28
C LEU A 299 -10.89 -13.43 -1.17
N ILE A 300 -11.16 -14.59 -0.59
CA ILE A 300 -11.69 -15.74 -1.30
C ILE A 300 -13.10 -16.03 -0.76
N ASP A 301 -14.09 -15.96 -1.64
CA ASP A 301 -15.44 -16.44 -1.34
C ASP A 301 -15.53 -17.93 -1.73
N PRO A 302 -15.61 -18.86 -0.74
CA PRO A 302 -15.66 -20.29 -1.03
C PRO A 302 -16.97 -20.71 -1.70
N THR A 303 -17.98 -19.86 -1.76
CA THR A 303 -19.25 -20.14 -2.42
C THR A 303 -19.25 -19.76 -3.90
N GLN A 304 -18.30 -18.94 -4.32
CA GLN A 304 -18.15 -18.59 -5.74
C GLN A 304 -17.46 -19.74 -6.48
N VAL A 305 -18.19 -20.29 -7.43
CA VAL A 305 -17.59 -21.16 -8.44
C VAL A 305 -16.77 -20.23 -9.35
N PRO A 306 -15.51 -20.58 -9.70
CA PRO A 306 -14.71 -19.75 -10.59
C PRO A 306 -15.50 -19.34 -11.83
N ALA A 307 -15.64 -18.01 -12.06
CA ALA A 307 -16.48 -17.49 -13.14
C ALA A 307 -15.95 -17.79 -14.53
N ILE A 308 -14.72 -18.25 -14.65
CA ILE A 308 -14.11 -18.58 -15.94
C ILE A 308 -13.58 -20.02 -15.91
N ILE A 309 -14.50 -20.95 -16.04
CA ILE A 309 -14.12 -22.19 -16.72
C ILE A 309 -14.20 -21.81 -18.20
N ASP A 310 -13.06 -21.73 -18.86
CA ASP A 310 -13.03 -21.47 -20.30
C ASP A 310 -13.63 -22.68 -21.05
N ILE A 311 -14.95 -22.66 -21.14
CA ILE A 311 -15.71 -23.69 -21.87
C ILE A 311 -15.29 -23.72 -23.34
N GLY A 312 -14.83 -22.58 -23.89
CA GLY A 312 -14.23 -22.50 -25.22
C GLY A 312 -12.97 -23.36 -25.31
N MET A 313 -12.11 -23.29 -24.32
CA MET A 313 -10.90 -24.11 -24.23
C MET A 313 -11.22 -25.59 -24.06
N LEU A 314 -12.17 -25.95 -23.17
CA LEU A 314 -12.65 -27.32 -23.03
C LEU A 314 -13.22 -27.87 -24.36
N ARG A 315 -13.98 -27.02 -25.06
CA ARG A 315 -14.54 -27.38 -26.37
C ARG A 315 -13.45 -27.64 -27.40
N GLN A 316 -12.43 -26.84 -27.47
CA GLN A 316 -11.31 -27.00 -28.39
C GLN A 316 -10.46 -28.23 -28.08
N VAL A 317 -10.06 -28.38 -26.79
CA VAL A 317 -9.18 -29.50 -26.38
C VAL A 317 -9.84 -30.88 -26.52
N PHE A 318 -11.12 -30.98 -26.16
CA PHE A 318 -11.86 -32.25 -26.17
C PHE A 318 -12.82 -32.41 -27.36
N HIS A 319 -12.80 -31.49 -28.33
CA HIS A 319 -13.67 -31.50 -29.51
C HIS A 319 -15.15 -31.65 -29.16
N LEU A 320 -15.59 -30.90 -28.14
CA LEU A 320 -16.98 -30.93 -27.70
C LEU A 320 -17.91 -30.19 -28.68
N SER A 321 -19.09 -30.74 -28.89
CA SER A 321 -20.16 -30.02 -29.59
C SER A 321 -20.66 -28.86 -28.70
N VAL A 322 -21.41 -27.92 -29.30
CA VAL A 322 -22.01 -26.79 -28.55
C VAL A 322 -22.93 -27.29 -27.41
N ALA A 323 -23.67 -28.34 -27.66
CA ALA A 323 -24.57 -28.93 -26.66
C ALA A 323 -23.82 -29.61 -25.52
N GLU A 324 -22.73 -30.34 -25.82
CA GLU A 324 -21.86 -30.97 -24.81
C GLU A 324 -21.11 -29.92 -23.97
N ALA A 325 -20.63 -28.85 -24.60
CA ALA A 325 -19.97 -27.75 -23.91
C ALA A 325 -20.94 -27.03 -22.93
N ARG A 326 -22.16 -26.73 -23.39
CA ARG A 326 -23.21 -26.15 -22.54
C ARG A 326 -23.59 -27.08 -21.38
N LEU A 327 -23.68 -28.40 -21.61
CA LEU A 327 -23.91 -29.34 -20.56
C LEU A 327 -22.73 -29.38 -19.57
N ALA A 328 -21.51 -29.37 -20.04
CA ALA A 328 -20.33 -29.31 -19.17
C ALA A 328 -20.37 -28.09 -18.25
N GLU A 329 -20.68 -26.91 -18.81
CA GLU A 329 -20.85 -25.65 -18.06
C GLU A 329 -21.88 -25.80 -16.94
N GLN A 330 -23.08 -26.30 -17.27
CA GLN A 330 -24.16 -26.50 -16.29
C GLN A 330 -23.79 -27.47 -15.17
N LEU A 331 -23.09 -28.56 -15.51
CA LEU A 331 -22.65 -29.56 -14.53
C LEU A 331 -21.53 -29.03 -13.63
N VAL A 332 -20.66 -28.19 -14.16
CA VAL A 332 -19.58 -27.54 -13.40
C VAL A 332 -20.16 -26.44 -12.49
N ALA A 333 -21.19 -25.73 -12.95
CA ALA A 333 -21.99 -24.80 -12.12
C ALA A 333 -22.83 -25.51 -11.04
N GLY A 334 -22.71 -26.83 -10.90
CA GLY A 334 -23.36 -27.60 -9.83
C GLY A 334 -24.78 -28.11 -10.17
N LEU A 335 -25.28 -27.92 -11.40
CA LEU A 335 -26.58 -28.47 -11.79
C LEU A 335 -26.52 -30.00 -11.83
N THR A 336 -27.60 -30.62 -11.38
CA THR A 336 -27.80 -32.06 -11.62
C THR A 336 -28.19 -32.31 -13.09
N PRO A 337 -28.01 -33.51 -13.63
CA PRO A 337 -28.50 -33.84 -14.99
C PRO A 337 -29.96 -33.55 -15.20
N LYS A 338 -30.80 -33.67 -14.15
CA LYS A 338 -32.21 -33.31 -14.19
C LYS A 338 -32.42 -31.80 -14.28
N GLY A 339 -31.63 -31.03 -13.51
CA GLY A 339 -31.65 -29.57 -13.59
C GLY A 339 -31.18 -29.06 -14.96
N ALA A 340 -30.10 -29.64 -15.50
CA ALA A 340 -29.61 -29.32 -16.84
C ALA A 340 -30.68 -29.61 -17.93
N ALA A 341 -31.45 -30.70 -17.83
CA ALA A 341 -32.54 -30.98 -18.74
C ALA A 341 -33.61 -29.89 -18.72
N GLN A 342 -34.02 -29.45 -17.51
CA GLN A 342 -35.00 -28.39 -17.32
C GLN A 342 -34.52 -27.04 -17.90
N THR A 343 -33.25 -26.67 -17.57
CA THR A 343 -32.66 -25.39 -18.03
C THR A 343 -32.47 -25.37 -19.55
N SER A 344 -32.15 -26.51 -20.16
CA SER A 344 -31.92 -26.60 -21.60
C SER A 344 -33.17 -26.88 -22.41
N GLY A 345 -34.32 -27.12 -21.78
CA GLY A 345 -35.58 -27.43 -22.45
C GLY A 345 -35.59 -28.77 -23.22
N VAL A 346 -34.77 -29.75 -22.76
CA VAL A 346 -34.64 -31.06 -23.42
C VAL A 346 -35.01 -32.20 -22.46
N THR A 347 -35.20 -33.39 -22.99
CA THR A 347 -35.53 -34.54 -22.16
C THR A 347 -34.31 -35.04 -21.37
N ILE A 348 -34.53 -35.69 -20.24
CA ILE A 348 -33.47 -36.28 -19.43
C ILE A 348 -32.73 -37.40 -20.20
N SER A 349 -33.40 -38.07 -21.13
CA SER A 349 -32.75 -39.07 -22.01
C SER A 349 -31.74 -38.38 -22.95
N THR A 350 -32.04 -37.22 -23.50
CA THR A 350 -31.13 -36.42 -24.32
C THR A 350 -29.89 -36.04 -23.51
N ILE A 351 -30.08 -35.51 -22.28
CA ILE A 351 -28.96 -35.16 -21.40
C ILE A 351 -28.10 -36.39 -21.07
N ARG A 352 -28.69 -37.54 -20.81
CA ARG A 352 -27.89 -38.78 -20.55
C ARG A 352 -27.06 -39.19 -21.75
N THR A 353 -27.58 -39.05 -22.97
CA THR A 353 -26.82 -39.30 -24.19
C THR A 353 -25.64 -38.35 -24.36
N GLN A 354 -25.91 -37.05 -24.19
CA GLN A 354 -24.86 -36.03 -24.23
C GLN A 354 -23.81 -36.22 -23.12
N LEU A 355 -24.23 -36.59 -21.90
CA LEU A 355 -23.33 -36.88 -20.79
C LEU A 355 -22.41 -38.08 -21.08
N ARG A 356 -22.91 -39.13 -21.69
CA ARG A 356 -22.11 -40.30 -22.10
C ARG A 356 -21.08 -39.89 -23.13
N SER A 357 -21.46 -39.10 -24.13
CA SER A 357 -20.54 -38.61 -25.15
C SER A 357 -19.51 -37.66 -24.54
N LEU A 358 -19.92 -36.73 -23.67
CA LEU A 358 -19.04 -35.81 -22.94
C LEU A 358 -17.98 -36.58 -22.14
N PHE A 359 -18.40 -37.59 -21.37
CA PHE A 359 -17.48 -38.38 -20.57
C PHE A 359 -16.51 -39.21 -21.45
N ALA A 360 -17.00 -39.75 -22.54
CA ALA A 360 -16.14 -40.47 -23.48
C ALA A 360 -15.06 -39.56 -24.10
N LYS A 361 -15.39 -38.31 -24.43
CA LYS A 361 -14.47 -37.34 -25.02
C LYS A 361 -13.49 -36.74 -24.00
N THR A 362 -13.90 -36.58 -22.75
CA THR A 362 -13.07 -35.98 -21.69
C THR A 362 -12.26 -37.03 -20.90
N GLY A 363 -12.51 -38.32 -21.10
CA GLY A 363 -11.90 -39.40 -20.33
C GLY A 363 -12.43 -39.47 -18.87
N CYS A 364 -13.48 -38.74 -18.54
CA CYS A 364 -14.10 -38.76 -17.22
C CYS A 364 -15.13 -39.87 -17.11
N SER A 365 -15.28 -40.43 -15.91
CA SER A 365 -16.30 -41.44 -15.61
C SER A 365 -17.42 -40.92 -14.73
N ARG A 366 -17.19 -39.76 -14.03
CA ARG A 366 -18.11 -39.15 -13.07
C ARG A 366 -18.13 -37.66 -13.22
N GLN A 367 -19.25 -37.02 -12.82
CA GLN A 367 -19.39 -35.58 -12.81
C GLN A 367 -18.29 -34.90 -11.98
N SER A 368 -17.90 -35.47 -10.84
CA SER A 368 -16.83 -34.93 -9.98
C SER A 368 -15.46 -34.90 -10.67
N GLU A 369 -15.19 -35.84 -11.59
CA GLU A 369 -13.95 -35.84 -12.38
C GLU A 369 -13.97 -34.76 -13.45
N LEU A 370 -15.12 -34.55 -14.10
CA LEU A 370 -15.30 -33.46 -15.05
C LEU A 370 -15.12 -32.10 -14.37
N VAL A 371 -15.70 -31.92 -13.18
CA VAL A 371 -15.52 -30.68 -12.37
C VAL A 371 -14.05 -30.48 -12.05
N LYS A 372 -13.33 -31.52 -11.57
CA LYS A 372 -11.90 -31.43 -11.30
C LYS A 372 -11.06 -31.08 -12.54
N LEU A 373 -11.41 -31.67 -13.69
CA LEU A 373 -10.75 -31.40 -14.96
C LEU A 373 -10.96 -29.93 -15.37
N ALA A 374 -12.19 -29.44 -15.31
CA ALA A 374 -12.54 -28.08 -15.63
C ALA A 374 -11.83 -27.07 -14.71
N LEU A 375 -11.78 -27.34 -13.40
CA LEU A 375 -11.08 -26.50 -12.42
C LEU A 375 -9.55 -26.49 -12.64
N ARG A 376 -8.94 -27.60 -13.08
CA ARG A 376 -7.52 -27.63 -13.44
C ARG A 376 -7.20 -26.83 -14.69
N MET A 377 -8.16 -26.71 -15.62
CA MET A 377 -8.01 -25.92 -16.85
C MET A 377 -8.28 -24.43 -16.62
N ALA A 378 -9.14 -24.09 -15.67
CA ALA A 378 -9.42 -22.71 -15.26
C ALA A 378 -8.24 -22.04 -14.49
N GLY A 379 -7.28 -22.80 -14.03
CA GLY A 379 -6.15 -22.35 -13.22
C GLY A 379 -4.82 -22.21 -13.97
N ARG A 380 -4.84 -22.09 -15.32
CA ARG A 380 -3.65 -21.85 -16.13
C ARG A 380 -3.76 -20.56 -16.92
#